data_047d96befc4eb9dddc523962c7b8dd9b
#
_entry.id   047d96befc4eb9dddc523962c7b8dd9b
#
_cell.length_a   1.000
_cell.length_b   1.000
_cell.length_c   1.000
_cell.angle_alpha   90.00
_cell.angle_beta   90.00
_cell.angle_gamma   90.00
#
_symmetry.space_group_name_H-M   'P 1'
#
loop_
_entity.id
_entity.type
_entity.pdbx_description
1 polymer ?
#
loop_
_entity_poly.entity_id
_entity_poly.type
_entity_poly.pdbx_seq_one_letter_code
_entity_poly.pdbx_strand_id
1 'polypeptide(L)'
;MPKFSEQPQSEVRQRLLDGMIRYMKLAGNDCGYKKADVAQCMKIIDGYLAALGEGKSSKLSEPKIREAVKKAVLDLNRLNEKCGGSLIETDQREYLCQLLLVAARRAGLKTRDDITEAWREW
;
A
#
# COMPACT_ATOMS: atom_id res chain seq x y z
N MET A 1 -20.02 -7.30 8.13
CA MET A 1 -18.79 -6.92 7.38
C MET A 1 -17.58 -7.56 8.04
N PRO A 2 -16.73 -8.22 7.27
CA PRO A 2 -15.49 -8.72 7.84
C PRO A 2 -14.60 -7.56 8.27
N LYS A 3 -13.81 -7.78 9.30
CA LYS A 3 -12.82 -6.80 9.74
C LYS A 3 -11.76 -6.64 8.65
N PHE A 4 -11.10 -5.48 8.59
CA PHE A 4 -10.06 -5.24 7.61
C PHE A 4 -9.00 -6.34 7.61
N SER A 5 -8.58 -6.81 8.80
CA SER A 5 -7.57 -7.86 8.94
C SER A 5 -8.00 -9.22 8.38
N GLU A 6 -9.30 -9.40 8.12
CA GLU A 6 -9.84 -10.65 7.60
C GLU A 6 -10.03 -10.63 6.09
N GLN A 7 -9.87 -9.47 5.44
CA GLN A 7 -10.01 -9.36 4.00
C GLN A 7 -8.78 -9.92 3.29
N PRO A 8 -8.97 -10.65 2.18
CA PRO A 8 -7.82 -11.05 1.36
C PRO A 8 -7.06 -9.85 0.83
N GLN A 9 -5.74 -9.95 0.78
CA GLN A 9 -4.91 -8.86 0.27
C GLN A 9 -5.24 -8.53 -1.19
N SER A 10 -5.59 -9.54 -1.98
CA SER A 10 -6.00 -9.32 -3.37
C SER A 10 -7.24 -8.45 -3.47
N GLU A 11 -8.19 -8.62 -2.54
CA GLU A 11 -9.41 -7.81 -2.51
C GLU A 11 -9.11 -6.37 -2.12
N VAL A 12 -8.27 -6.16 -1.12
CA VAL A 12 -7.87 -4.81 -0.69
C VAL A 12 -7.12 -4.10 -1.82
N ARG A 13 -6.21 -4.81 -2.48
CA ARG A 13 -5.47 -4.30 -3.62
C ARG A 13 -6.41 -3.87 -4.75
N GLN A 14 -7.41 -4.69 -5.03
CA GLN A 14 -8.38 -4.39 -6.08
C GLN A 14 -9.21 -3.15 -5.74
N ARG A 15 -9.62 -3.00 -4.48
CA ARG A 15 -10.37 -1.83 -4.04
C ARG A 15 -9.54 -0.55 -4.17
N LEU A 16 -8.25 -0.63 -3.85
CA LEU A 16 -7.34 0.49 -4.02
C LEU A 16 -7.25 0.90 -5.49
N LEU A 17 -7.03 -0.08 -6.36
CA LEU A 17 -6.94 0.14 -7.80
C LEU A 17 -8.22 0.76 -8.35
N ASP A 18 -9.36 0.18 -7.99
CA ASP A 18 -10.67 0.68 -8.44
C ASP A 18 -10.93 2.11 -7.98
N GLY A 19 -10.53 2.43 -6.76
CA GLY A 19 -10.68 3.78 -6.22
C GLY A 19 -9.87 4.81 -6.99
N MET A 20 -8.65 4.47 -7.33
CA MET A 20 -7.77 5.35 -8.10
C MET A 20 -8.32 5.56 -9.51
N ILE A 21 -8.76 4.50 -10.16
CA ILE A 21 -9.31 4.58 -11.53
C ILE A 21 -10.61 5.39 -11.53
N ARG A 22 -11.46 5.18 -10.53
CA ARG A 22 -12.72 5.94 -10.40
C ARG A 22 -12.44 7.42 -10.27
N TYR A 23 -11.48 7.80 -9.43
CA TYR A 23 -11.12 9.20 -9.24
C TYR A 23 -10.62 9.81 -10.55
N MET A 24 -9.81 9.07 -11.31
CA MET A 24 -9.32 9.54 -12.61
C MET A 24 -10.47 9.88 -13.55
N LYS A 25 -11.50 9.03 -13.59
CA LYS A 25 -12.67 9.26 -14.42
C LYS A 25 -13.49 10.47 -13.98
N LEU A 26 -13.64 10.64 -12.67
CA LEU A 26 -14.43 11.74 -12.10
C LEU A 26 -13.72 13.08 -12.23
N ALA A 27 -12.40 13.11 -11.99
CA ALA A 27 -11.63 14.35 -12.03
C ALA A 27 -11.25 14.78 -13.45
N GLY A 28 -11.17 13.83 -14.36
CA GLY A 28 -10.79 14.12 -15.75
C GLY A 28 -9.44 14.82 -15.83
N ASN A 29 -9.40 15.99 -16.48
CA ASN A 29 -8.16 16.75 -16.66
C ASN A 29 -7.63 17.33 -15.35
N ASP A 30 -8.44 17.39 -14.30
CA ASP A 30 -8.02 17.90 -12.99
C ASP A 30 -7.38 16.81 -12.14
N CYS A 31 -7.31 15.58 -12.64
CA CYS A 31 -6.64 14.51 -11.92
C CYS A 31 -5.13 14.73 -11.94
N GLY A 32 -4.50 14.67 -10.78
CA GLY A 32 -3.07 14.91 -10.66
C GLY A 32 -2.19 13.72 -11.03
N TYR A 33 -2.78 12.61 -11.49
CA TYR A 33 -2.01 11.41 -11.85
C TYR A 33 -2.62 10.71 -13.05
N LYS A 34 -1.84 9.81 -13.64
CA LYS A 34 -2.18 9.08 -14.86
C LYS A 34 -2.20 7.59 -14.61
N LYS A 35 -2.68 6.82 -15.60
CA LYS A 35 -2.67 5.35 -15.52
C LYS A 35 -1.29 4.78 -15.22
N ALA A 36 -0.22 5.38 -15.75
CA ALA A 36 1.13 4.95 -15.49
C ALA A 36 1.50 5.08 -14.01
N ASP A 37 0.99 6.12 -13.34
CA ASP A 37 1.24 6.32 -11.91
C ASP A 37 0.49 5.27 -11.09
N VAL A 38 -0.73 4.94 -11.47
CA VAL A 38 -1.49 3.87 -10.81
C VAL A 38 -0.78 2.53 -10.99
N ALA A 39 -0.30 2.25 -12.20
CA ALA A 39 0.45 1.03 -12.48
C ALA A 39 1.73 0.95 -11.63
N GLN A 40 2.42 2.07 -11.45
CA GLN A 40 3.62 2.13 -10.61
C GLN A 40 3.27 1.87 -9.14
N CYS A 41 2.16 2.40 -8.66
CA CYS A 41 1.68 2.13 -7.31
C CYS A 41 1.42 0.63 -7.11
N MET A 42 0.75 0.00 -8.06
CA MET A 42 0.48 -1.44 -7.99
C MET A 42 1.77 -2.25 -8.02
N LYS A 43 2.75 -1.81 -8.80
CA LYS A 43 4.06 -2.47 -8.87
C LYS A 43 4.80 -2.38 -7.53
N ILE A 44 4.73 -1.25 -6.87
CA ILE A 44 5.33 -1.08 -5.53
C ILE A 44 4.68 -2.05 -4.55
N ILE A 45 3.35 -2.13 -4.56
CA ILE A 45 2.61 -3.04 -3.69
C ILE A 45 2.99 -4.50 -3.97
N ASP A 46 3.01 -4.89 -5.24
CA ASP A 46 3.32 -6.27 -5.62
C ASP A 46 4.76 -6.64 -5.22
N GLY A 47 5.69 -5.71 -5.39
CA GLY A 47 7.07 -5.92 -4.96
C GLY A 47 7.19 -6.05 -3.45
N TYR A 48 6.42 -5.28 -2.71
CA TYR A 48 6.36 -5.37 -1.26
C TYR A 48 5.84 -6.74 -0.80
N LEU A 49 4.72 -7.17 -1.37
CA LEU A 49 4.13 -8.47 -1.02
C LEU A 49 5.09 -9.62 -1.36
N ALA A 50 5.77 -9.53 -2.49
CA ALA A 50 6.77 -10.52 -2.87
C ALA A 50 7.95 -10.54 -1.90
N ALA A 51 8.41 -9.37 -1.45
CA ALA A 51 9.50 -9.25 -0.49
C ALA A 51 9.14 -9.89 0.85
N LEU A 52 7.86 -9.85 1.25
CA LEU A 52 7.39 -10.50 2.46
C LEU A 52 7.17 -12.01 2.29
N GLY A 53 7.37 -12.54 1.07
CA GLY A 53 7.14 -13.96 0.81
C GLY A 53 5.67 -14.33 0.87
N GLU A 54 4.80 -13.49 0.34
CA GLU A 54 3.35 -13.72 0.34
C GLU A 54 3.04 -15.11 -0.19
N GLY A 55 2.27 -15.87 0.59
CA GLY A 55 1.92 -17.25 0.23
C GLY A 55 2.92 -18.30 0.68
N LYS A 56 4.07 -17.91 1.23
CA LYS A 56 5.06 -18.85 1.76
C LYS A 56 4.80 -19.09 3.24
N SER A 57 5.15 -20.29 3.71
CA SER A 57 4.91 -20.68 5.10
C SER A 57 5.96 -20.16 6.07
N SER A 58 7.18 -19.88 5.61
CA SER A 58 8.25 -19.41 6.48
C SER A 58 8.11 -17.94 6.80
N LYS A 59 8.32 -17.60 8.08
CA LYS A 59 8.21 -16.21 8.53
C LYS A 59 9.56 -15.51 8.44
N LEU A 60 9.50 -14.20 8.20
CA LEU A 60 10.69 -13.36 8.16
C LEU A 60 11.04 -12.86 9.56
N SER A 61 12.29 -12.43 9.73
CA SER A 61 12.67 -11.72 10.95
C SER A 61 12.02 -10.34 10.99
N GLU A 62 11.78 -9.83 12.18
CA GLU A 62 11.14 -8.51 12.33
C GLU A 62 11.94 -7.39 11.66
N PRO A 63 13.29 -7.33 11.77
CA PRO A 63 14.04 -6.30 11.04
C PRO A 63 13.83 -6.34 9.52
N LYS A 64 13.74 -7.52 8.93
CA LYS A 64 13.49 -7.64 7.50
C LYS A 64 12.10 -7.17 7.12
N ILE A 65 11.10 -7.46 7.97
CA ILE A 65 9.74 -7.00 7.75
C ILE A 65 9.69 -5.48 7.80
N ARG A 66 10.31 -4.87 8.80
CA ARG A 66 10.34 -3.42 8.95
C ARG A 66 11.05 -2.75 7.78
N GLU A 67 12.12 -3.35 7.29
CA GLU A 67 12.83 -2.84 6.13
C GLU A 67 11.96 -2.87 4.87
N ALA A 68 11.20 -3.94 4.66
CA ALA A 68 10.27 -4.05 3.54
C ALA A 68 9.18 -2.98 3.62
N VAL A 69 8.60 -2.76 4.81
CA VAL A 69 7.58 -1.74 5.03
C VAL A 69 8.17 -0.35 4.73
N LYS A 70 9.34 -0.07 5.27
CA LYS A 70 10.02 1.22 5.06
C LYS A 70 10.24 1.48 3.57
N LYS A 71 10.77 0.50 2.85
CA LYS A 71 11.03 0.65 1.42
C LYS A 71 9.74 0.97 0.66
N ALA A 72 8.68 0.24 0.94
CA ALA A 72 7.40 0.45 0.27
C ALA A 72 6.85 1.85 0.56
N VAL A 73 6.89 2.28 1.83
CA VAL A 73 6.41 3.61 2.22
C VAL A 73 7.21 4.70 1.56
N LEU A 74 8.55 4.58 1.54
CA LEU A 74 9.40 5.58 0.90
C LEU A 74 9.17 5.64 -0.61
N ASP A 75 8.98 4.49 -1.26
CA ASP A 75 8.67 4.46 -2.68
C ASP A 75 7.31 5.13 -2.97
N LEU A 76 6.32 4.88 -2.11
CA LEU A 76 5.00 5.51 -2.23
C LEU A 76 5.07 7.01 -1.96
N ASN A 77 5.89 7.45 -1.01
CA ASN A 77 6.11 8.87 -0.76
C ASN A 77 6.61 9.56 -2.04
N ARG A 78 7.61 8.97 -2.69
CA ARG A 78 8.19 9.55 -3.90
C ARG A 78 7.18 9.60 -5.04
N LEU A 79 6.41 8.53 -5.21
CA LEU A 79 5.39 8.48 -6.25
C LEU A 79 4.29 9.52 -5.99
N ASN A 80 3.81 9.61 -4.76
CA ASN A 80 2.77 10.57 -4.41
C ASN A 80 3.25 12.01 -4.59
N GLU A 81 4.50 12.29 -4.21
CA GLU A 81 5.11 13.61 -4.41
C GLU A 81 5.20 13.95 -5.90
N LYS A 82 5.58 13.00 -6.73
CA LYS A 82 5.61 13.18 -8.19
C LYS A 82 4.23 13.54 -8.74
N CYS A 83 3.17 13.04 -8.11
CA CYS A 83 1.79 13.33 -8.49
C CYS A 83 1.22 14.58 -7.80
N GLY A 84 2.08 15.38 -7.19
CA GLY A 84 1.64 16.60 -6.49
C GLY A 84 0.82 16.33 -5.23
N GLY A 85 0.97 15.15 -4.64
CA GLY A 85 0.23 14.76 -3.45
C GLY A 85 -1.18 14.25 -3.72
N SER A 86 -1.56 14.06 -4.99
CA SER A 86 -2.94 13.74 -5.35
C SER A 86 -3.22 12.26 -5.53
N LEU A 87 -2.19 11.41 -5.60
CA LEU A 87 -2.39 9.98 -5.82
C LEU A 87 -2.99 9.29 -4.60
N ILE A 88 -2.47 9.61 -3.41
CA ILE A 88 -2.88 8.95 -2.17
C ILE A 88 -3.73 9.93 -1.34
N GLU A 89 -5.03 9.83 -1.53
CA GLU A 89 -6.02 10.57 -0.76
C GLU A 89 -6.48 9.75 0.44
N THR A 90 -7.43 10.26 1.21
CA THR A 90 -7.88 9.63 2.46
C THR A 90 -8.28 8.16 2.29
N ASP A 91 -9.10 7.86 1.29
CA ASP A 91 -9.58 6.49 1.08
C ASP A 91 -8.43 5.56 0.67
N GLN A 92 -7.57 6.03 -0.25
CA GLN A 92 -6.43 5.26 -0.70
C GLN A 92 -5.43 5.03 0.43
N ARG A 93 -5.24 6.03 1.29
CA ARG A 93 -4.37 5.90 2.46
C ARG A 93 -4.83 4.77 3.37
N GLU A 94 -6.12 4.70 3.63
CA GLU A 94 -6.67 3.65 4.48
C GLU A 94 -6.42 2.26 3.89
N TYR A 95 -6.66 2.09 2.60
CA TYR A 95 -6.40 0.81 1.94
C TYR A 95 -4.91 0.46 1.93
N LEU A 96 -4.05 1.44 1.67
CA LEU A 96 -2.60 1.22 1.67
C LEU A 96 -2.09 0.82 3.05
N CYS A 97 -2.50 1.55 4.09
CA CYS A 97 -2.09 1.22 5.46
C CYS A 97 -2.56 -0.18 5.84
N GLN A 98 -3.81 -0.49 5.54
CA GLN A 98 -4.37 -1.81 5.82
C GLN A 98 -3.56 -2.91 5.11
N LEU A 99 -3.30 -2.73 3.83
CA LEU A 99 -2.58 -3.71 3.03
C LEU A 99 -1.17 -3.92 3.57
N LEU A 100 -0.45 -2.82 3.82
CA LEU A 100 0.93 -2.89 4.29
C LEU A 100 1.02 -3.55 5.67
N LEU A 101 0.15 -3.15 6.60
CA LEU A 101 0.22 -3.63 7.98
C LEU A 101 -0.27 -5.06 8.12
N VAL A 102 -1.35 -5.43 7.45
CA VAL A 102 -1.87 -6.81 7.50
C VAL A 102 -0.86 -7.78 6.91
N ALA A 103 -0.27 -7.43 5.77
CA ALA A 103 0.75 -8.28 5.16
C ALA A 103 1.98 -8.43 6.06
N ALA A 104 2.41 -7.33 6.70
CA ALA A 104 3.54 -7.37 7.64
C ALA A 104 3.25 -8.27 8.82
N ARG A 105 2.06 -8.19 9.39
CA ARG A 105 1.66 -9.03 10.52
C ARG A 105 1.58 -10.50 10.13
N ARG A 106 1.08 -10.80 8.94
CA ARG A 106 1.06 -12.17 8.42
C ARG A 106 2.46 -12.71 8.21
N ALA A 107 3.42 -11.85 7.87
CA ALA A 107 4.81 -12.23 7.71
C ALA A 107 5.54 -12.44 9.04
N GLY A 108 4.98 -11.96 10.15
CA GLY A 108 5.55 -12.16 11.47
C GLY A 108 5.71 -10.92 12.34
N LEU A 109 5.30 -9.74 11.87
CA LEU A 109 5.35 -8.52 12.68
C LEU A 109 4.40 -8.66 13.87
N LYS A 110 4.91 -8.44 15.06
CA LYS A 110 4.15 -8.66 16.30
C LYS A 110 3.45 -7.42 16.82
N THR A 111 4.00 -6.22 16.57
CA THR A 111 3.40 -5.00 17.06
C THR A 111 2.07 -4.71 16.37
N ARG A 112 1.14 -4.08 17.11
CA ARG A 112 -0.12 -3.61 16.56
C ARG A 112 -0.07 -2.13 16.19
N ASP A 113 1.07 -1.48 16.46
CA ASP A 113 1.26 -0.08 16.13
C ASP A 113 1.38 0.11 14.61
N ASP A 114 0.99 1.29 14.15
CA ASP A 114 1.16 1.66 12.75
C ASP A 114 2.60 2.09 12.51
N ILE A 115 3.45 1.13 12.12
CA ILE A 115 4.86 1.43 11.88
C ILE A 115 5.08 2.26 10.63
N THR A 116 4.08 2.39 9.75
CA THR A 116 4.21 3.23 8.54
C THR A 116 4.29 4.71 8.88
N GLU A 117 3.73 5.13 10.03
CA GLU A 117 3.75 6.53 10.45
C GLU A 117 5.16 7.10 10.57
N ALA A 118 6.14 6.26 10.91
CA ALA A 118 7.53 6.72 11.07
C ALA A 118 8.09 7.31 9.77
N TRP A 119 7.60 6.88 8.61
CA TRP A 119 8.14 7.28 7.31
C TRP A 119 7.11 7.91 6.37
N ARG A 120 5.85 7.76 6.67
CA ARG A 120 4.75 8.14 5.77
C ARG A 120 4.62 9.67 5.66
N GLU A 121 4.50 10.15 4.42
CA GLU A 121 4.29 11.58 4.13
C GLU A 121 2.91 11.83 3.50
N TRP A 122 2.08 10.85 3.54
CA TRP A 122 0.71 10.95 3.01
C TRP A 122 -0.33 10.50 4.01
#